data_cd8ebd23d1a7a94e768e6a12d03049d1
#
_entry.id   cd8ebd23d1a7a94e768e6a12d03049d1
#
_cell.length_a   1.000
_cell.length_b   1.000
_cell.length_c   1.000
_cell.angle_alpha   90.00
_cell.angle_beta   90.00
_cell.angle_gamma   90.00
#
_symmetry.space_group_name_H-M   'P 1'
#
loop_
_entity.id
_entity.type
_entity.pdbx_description
1 polymer ?
#
loop_
_entity_poly.entity_id
_entity_poly.type
_entity_poly.pdbx_seq_one_letter_code
_entity_poly.pdbx_strand_id
1 'polypeptide(L)'
;MRKRAKGFMTLEASFIITWTVFLFVLLIYLSFYSYDKCVLFQDAYAVCFRGSVQKEEGQVVPYIDEHMQKQFGKKYFGVGRVTGTVDRNGNTVSVTGECQVKAPVRQFFTMHGKAGWQIRTRARAQIVNPTKMIRQNRMAENMLSGLGE
;
A
#
# COMPACT_ATOMS: atom_id res chain seq x y z
N MET A 1 -3.28 48.44 -37.18
CA MET A 1 -2.93 47.02 -37.05
C MET A 1 -2.48 46.55 -35.67
N ARG A 2 -2.16 47.39 -34.68
CA ARG A 2 -1.72 47.02 -33.33
C ARG A 2 -2.78 46.42 -32.38
N LYS A 3 -4.08 46.62 -32.63
CA LYS A 3 -5.15 46.14 -31.72
C LYS A 3 -5.47 44.65 -31.83
N ARG A 4 -5.21 44.02 -32.95
CA ARG A 4 -5.45 42.58 -33.19
C ARG A 4 -4.40 41.69 -32.47
N ALA A 5 -3.16 42.14 -32.34
CA ALA A 5 -2.09 41.39 -31.67
C ALA A 5 -2.29 41.28 -30.14
N LYS A 6 -2.89 42.30 -29.51
CA LYS A 6 -3.16 42.28 -28.06
C LYS A 6 -4.26 41.28 -27.68
N GLY A 7 -5.27 41.09 -28.53
CA GLY A 7 -6.33 40.10 -28.29
C GLY A 7 -5.86 38.66 -28.40
N PHE A 8 -4.89 38.38 -29.26
CA PHE A 8 -4.32 37.03 -29.41
C PHE A 8 -3.47 36.65 -28.21
N MET A 9 -2.62 37.55 -27.69
CA MET A 9 -1.81 37.31 -26.48
C MET A 9 -2.65 37.05 -25.22
N THR A 10 -3.80 37.70 -25.06
CA THR A 10 -4.68 37.46 -23.91
C THR A 10 -5.37 36.11 -23.96
N LEU A 11 -5.76 35.66 -25.16
CA LEU A 11 -6.32 34.32 -25.35
C LEU A 11 -5.28 33.21 -25.07
N GLU A 12 -4.06 33.38 -25.54
CA GLU A 12 -2.97 32.45 -25.34
C GLU A 12 -2.61 32.34 -23.83
N ALA A 13 -2.49 33.48 -23.15
CA ALA A 13 -2.23 33.53 -21.71
C ALA A 13 -3.34 32.85 -20.89
N SER A 14 -4.62 33.08 -21.25
CA SER A 14 -5.76 32.43 -20.59
C SER A 14 -5.72 30.91 -20.72
N PHE A 15 -5.34 30.40 -21.89
CA PHE A 15 -5.20 28.98 -22.12
C PHE A 15 -4.06 28.36 -21.31
N ILE A 16 -2.90 29.01 -21.29
CA ILE A 16 -1.72 28.57 -20.52
C ILE A 16 -2.04 28.51 -19.02
N ILE A 17 -2.68 29.56 -18.47
CA ILE A 17 -3.04 29.61 -17.05
C ILE A 17 -3.98 28.43 -16.68
N THR A 18 -5.00 28.20 -17.49
CA THR A 18 -5.96 27.10 -17.26
C THR A 18 -5.28 25.74 -17.25
N TRP A 19 -4.39 25.49 -18.21
CA TRP A 19 -3.62 24.26 -18.27
C TRP A 19 -2.66 24.10 -17.07
N THR A 20 -2.02 25.19 -16.67
CA THR A 20 -1.10 25.20 -15.53
C THR A 20 -1.84 24.85 -14.26
N VAL A 21 -3.00 25.46 -13.99
CA VAL A 21 -3.82 25.13 -12.83
C VAL A 21 -4.26 23.67 -12.86
N PHE A 22 -4.69 23.17 -14.01
CA PHE A 22 -5.06 21.76 -14.17
C PHE A 22 -3.91 20.81 -13.85
N LEU A 23 -2.69 21.10 -14.31
CA LEU A 23 -1.50 20.32 -14.00
C LEU A 23 -1.16 20.33 -12.51
N PHE A 24 -1.26 21.47 -11.82
CA PHE A 24 -1.05 21.52 -10.37
C PHE A 24 -2.06 20.68 -9.60
N VAL A 25 -3.33 20.76 -9.95
CA VAL A 25 -4.38 19.92 -9.34
C VAL A 25 -4.08 18.44 -9.56
N LEU A 26 -3.66 18.06 -10.76
CA LEU A 26 -3.31 16.67 -11.09
C LEU A 26 -2.09 16.20 -10.28
N LEU A 27 -1.05 17.02 -10.11
CA LEU A 27 0.11 16.71 -9.29
C LEU A 27 -0.25 16.50 -7.81
N ILE A 28 -1.12 17.35 -7.26
CA ILE A 28 -1.62 17.20 -5.89
C ILE A 28 -2.35 15.86 -5.72
N TYR A 29 -3.23 15.51 -6.66
CA TYR A 29 -3.92 14.22 -6.64
C TYR A 29 -2.98 13.04 -6.73
N LEU A 30 -1.98 13.11 -7.59
CA LEU A 30 -0.97 12.06 -7.73
C LEU A 30 -0.15 11.87 -6.45
N SER A 31 0.14 12.98 -5.74
CA SER A 31 0.83 12.95 -4.45
C SER A 31 0.00 12.24 -3.39
N PHE A 32 -1.29 12.54 -3.28
CA PHE A 32 -2.18 11.82 -2.34
C PHE A 32 -2.33 10.35 -2.69
N TYR A 33 -2.46 10.02 -3.97
CA TYR A 33 -2.51 8.64 -4.43
C TYR A 33 -1.24 7.85 -4.05
N SER A 34 -0.08 8.45 -4.27
CA SER A 34 1.22 7.84 -3.93
C SER A 34 1.38 7.66 -2.43
N TYR A 35 0.95 8.65 -1.64
CA TYR A 35 0.93 8.59 -0.19
C TYR A 35 0.06 7.43 0.31
N ASP A 36 -1.19 7.36 -0.13
CA ASP A 36 -2.13 6.31 0.29
C ASP A 36 -1.63 4.92 -0.08
N LYS A 37 -1.05 4.76 -1.25
CA LYS A 37 -0.42 3.50 -1.69
C LYS A 37 0.74 3.10 -0.78
N CYS A 38 1.59 4.05 -0.40
CA CYS A 38 2.72 3.80 0.48
C CYS A 38 2.26 3.40 1.89
N VAL A 39 1.31 4.14 2.47
CA VAL A 39 0.75 3.84 3.79
C VAL A 39 0.05 2.48 3.82
N LEU A 40 -0.73 2.16 2.78
CA LEU A 40 -1.40 0.87 2.67
C LEU A 40 -0.39 -0.29 2.60
N PHE A 41 0.70 -0.11 1.86
CA PHE A 41 1.77 -1.10 1.79
C PHE A 41 2.47 -1.29 3.14
N GLN A 42 2.78 -0.20 3.84
CA GLN A 42 3.40 -0.24 5.17
C GLN A 42 2.50 -0.95 6.20
N ASP A 43 1.21 -0.63 6.20
CA ASP A 43 0.24 -1.25 7.09
C ASP A 43 0.10 -2.76 6.79
N ALA A 44 -0.03 -3.13 5.52
CA ALA A 44 -0.08 -4.53 5.11
C ALA A 44 1.20 -5.29 5.50
N TYR A 45 2.36 -4.67 5.31
CA TYR A 45 3.65 -5.26 5.68
C TYR A 45 3.79 -5.43 7.20
N ALA A 46 3.41 -4.40 7.96
CA ALA A 46 3.50 -4.44 9.43
C ALA A 46 2.64 -5.56 10.03
N VAL A 47 1.41 -5.72 9.55
CA VAL A 47 0.51 -6.79 10.00
C VAL A 47 1.01 -8.16 9.57
N CYS A 48 1.46 -8.28 8.32
CA CYS A 48 2.03 -9.50 7.76
C CYS A 48 3.28 -9.94 8.55
N PHE A 49 4.19 -9.01 8.84
CA PHE A 49 5.39 -9.29 9.60
C PHE A 49 5.09 -9.68 11.06
N ARG A 50 4.21 -8.95 11.75
CA ARG A 50 3.81 -9.30 13.13
C ARG A 50 3.15 -10.67 13.20
N GLY A 51 2.32 -11.01 12.22
CA GLY A 51 1.70 -12.32 12.11
C GLY A 51 2.71 -13.44 11.85
N SER A 52 3.73 -13.18 11.02
CA SER A 52 4.74 -14.20 10.66
C SER A 52 5.62 -14.66 11.83
N VAL A 53 5.71 -13.86 12.90
CA VAL A 53 6.52 -14.14 14.10
C VAL A 53 5.70 -14.79 15.23
N GLN A 54 4.42 -15.08 15.01
CA GLN A 54 3.59 -15.75 16.02
C GLN A 54 4.11 -17.15 16.34
N LYS A 55 4.05 -17.51 17.64
CA LYS A 55 4.58 -18.79 18.17
C LYS A 55 3.87 -20.01 17.59
N GLU A 56 2.57 -19.91 17.38
CA GLU A 56 1.71 -20.99 16.90
C GLU A 56 1.33 -20.78 15.44
N GLU A 57 1.73 -21.69 14.59
CA GLU A 57 1.48 -21.62 13.15
C GLU A 57 -0.01 -21.58 12.80
N GLY A 58 -0.88 -22.18 13.61
CA GLY A 58 -2.34 -22.15 13.44
C GLY A 58 -2.99 -20.80 13.72
N GLN A 59 -2.35 -19.94 14.52
CA GLN A 59 -2.89 -18.65 14.92
C GLN A 59 -2.46 -17.50 13.99
N VAL A 60 -1.57 -17.74 13.04
CA VAL A 60 -1.01 -16.71 12.15
C VAL A 60 -2.12 -16.00 11.36
N VAL A 61 -3.00 -16.76 10.70
CA VAL A 61 -4.07 -16.19 9.87
C VAL A 61 -5.13 -15.46 10.70
N PRO A 62 -5.72 -16.04 11.77
CA PRO A 62 -6.69 -15.34 12.59
C PRO A 62 -6.11 -14.10 13.29
N TYR A 63 -4.84 -14.14 13.73
CA TYR A 63 -4.17 -12.98 14.27
C TYR A 63 -4.06 -11.83 13.27
N ILE A 64 -3.65 -12.13 12.04
CA ILE A 64 -3.52 -11.15 10.97
C ILE A 64 -4.89 -10.54 10.65
N ASP A 65 -5.94 -11.35 10.54
CA ASP A 65 -7.29 -10.89 10.17
C ASP A 65 -7.87 -9.93 11.24
N GLU A 66 -7.70 -10.26 12.51
CA GLU A 66 -8.12 -9.39 13.62
C GLU A 66 -7.38 -8.05 13.62
N HIS A 67 -6.04 -8.10 13.50
CA HIS A 67 -5.22 -6.90 13.59
C HIS A 67 -5.25 -6.05 12.32
N MET A 68 -5.51 -6.66 11.18
CA MET A 68 -5.63 -5.97 9.90
C MET A 68 -6.74 -4.93 9.91
N GLN A 69 -7.91 -5.27 10.46
CA GLN A 69 -9.04 -4.33 10.55
C GLN A 69 -8.73 -3.14 11.47
N LYS A 70 -7.95 -3.36 12.54
CA LYS A 70 -7.51 -2.30 13.45
C LYS A 70 -6.42 -1.42 12.81
N GLN A 71 -5.52 -2.02 12.04
CA GLN A 71 -4.40 -1.34 11.41
C GLN A 71 -4.85 -0.52 10.19
N PHE A 72 -5.77 -1.04 9.38
CA PHE A 72 -6.37 -0.34 8.25
C PHE A 72 -7.42 0.69 8.72
N GLY A 73 -7.00 1.63 9.55
CA GLY A 73 -7.87 2.66 10.13
C GLY A 73 -8.20 3.80 9.17
N LYS A 74 -8.61 4.95 9.75
CA LYS A 74 -9.02 6.16 9.01
C LYS A 74 -7.84 7.07 8.61
N LYS A 75 -6.71 6.51 8.20
CA LYS A 75 -5.46 7.26 7.92
C LYS A 75 -5.36 7.75 6.47
N TYR A 76 -6.22 7.28 5.60
CA TYR A 76 -6.11 7.43 4.15
C TYR A 76 -6.87 8.65 3.65
N PHE A 77 -6.29 9.37 2.70
CA PHE A 77 -6.88 10.57 2.13
C PHE A 77 -7.80 10.23 0.95
N GLY A 78 -9.06 10.69 1.01
CA GLY A 78 -9.98 10.56 -0.12
C GLY A 78 -10.31 9.12 -0.52
N VAL A 79 -10.01 8.15 0.32
CA VAL A 79 -10.24 6.74 0.09
C VAL A 79 -11.53 6.29 0.78
N GLY A 80 -12.20 5.34 0.15
CA GLY A 80 -13.35 4.67 0.73
C GLY A 80 -12.93 3.66 1.82
N ARG A 81 -13.72 2.61 1.94
CA ARG A 81 -13.40 1.51 2.85
C ARG A 81 -12.16 0.77 2.34
N VAL A 82 -11.17 0.61 3.21
CA VAL A 82 -10.03 -0.26 2.95
C VAL A 82 -10.44 -1.68 3.32
N THR A 83 -10.21 -2.62 2.43
CA THR A 83 -10.43 -4.05 2.64
C THR A 83 -9.11 -4.78 2.53
N GLY A 84 -8.93 -5.82 3.30
CA GLY A 84 -7.76 -6.66 3.23
C GLY A 84 -8.13 -8.13 3.11
N THR A 85 -7.30 -8.90 2.47
CA THR A 85 -7.39 -10.35 2.38
C THR A 85 -6.07 -10.97 2.79
N VAL A 86 -6.16 -12.06 3.55
CA VAL A 86 -5.00 -12.84 4.00
C VAL A 86 -4.98 -14.14 3.22
N ASP A 87 -3.81 -14.51 2.73
CA ASP A 87 -3.59 -15.76 2.03
C ASP A 87 -2.32 -16.42 2.58
N ARG A 88 -2.41 -17.72 2.90
CA ARG A 88 -1.28 -18.51 3.39
C ARG A 88 -0.94 -19.58 2.36
N ASN A 89 0.30 -19.59 1.92
CA ASN A 89 0.83 -20.62 1.04
C ASN A 89 2.05 -21.29 1.69
N GLY A 90 1.82 -22.45 2.30
CA GLY A 90 2.86 -23.18 3.02
C GLY A 90 3.46 -22.35 4.15
N ASN A 91 4.75 -22.01 4.04
CA ASN A 91 5.51 -21.25 5.03
C ASN A 91 5.53 -19.73 4.76
N THR A 92 4.73 -19.26 3.82
CA THR A 92 4.64 -17.83 3.47
C THR A 92 3.22 -17.35 3.70
N VAL A 93 3.08 -16.22 4.39
CA VAL A 93 1.82 -15.50 4.52
C VAL A 93 1.86 -14.26 3.66
N SER A 94 0.76 -13.94 3.01
CA SER A 94 0.61 -12.72 2.22
C SER A 94 -0.65 -11.97 2.62
N VAL A 95 -0.52 -10.68 2.77
CA VAL A 95 -1.62 -9.74 3.05
C VAL A 95 -1.79 -8.85 1.82
N THR A 96 -2.99 -8.84 1.27
CA THR A 96 -3.35 -7.96 0.17
C THR A 96 -4.31 -6.90 0.70
N GLY A 97 -3.92 -5.64 0.60
CA GLY A 97 -4.76 -4.49 0.91
C GLY A 97 -5.34 -3.89 -0.37
N GLU A 98 -6.63 -3.60 -0.36
CA GLU A 98 -7.33 -2.99 -1.48
C GLU A 98 -8.17 -1.82 -1.00
N CYS A 99 -8.13 -0.70 -1.73
CA CYS A 99 -8.99 0.43 -1.47
C CYS A 99 -9.40 1.14 -2.75
N GLN A 100 -10.56 1.80 -2.70
CA GLN A 100 -11.06 2.60 -3.80
C GLN A 100 -10.89 4.08 -3.49
N VAL A 101 -10.24 4.81 -4.39
CA VAL A 101 -10.09 6.26 -4.26
C VAL A 101 -11.39 6.95 -4.63
N LYS A 102 -11.95 7.70 -3.69
CA LYS A 102 -13.12 8.57 -3.92
C LYS A 102 -12.63 9.91 -4.47
N ALA A 103 -12.19 9.93 -5.73
CA ALA A 103 -11.80 11.19 -6.34
C ALA A 103 -13.04 11.95 -6.85
N PRO A 104 -13.18 13.26 -6.58
CA PRO A 104 -14.20 14.08 -7.21
C PRO A 104 -14.01 14.14 -8.74
N VAL A 105 -12.81 13.86 -9.22
CA VAL A 105 -12.44 13.78 -10.63
C VAL A 105 -12.90 12.47 -11.30
N ARG A 106 -13.57 11.59 -10.55
CA ARG A 106 -14.10 10.31 -11.06
C ARG A 106 -14.96 10.49 -12.31
N GLN A 107 -15.71 11.59 -12.42
CA GLN A 107 -16.56 11.87 -13.57
C GLN A 107 -15.78 12.22 -14.84
N PHE A 108 -14.58 12.79 -14.72
CA PHE A 108 -13.74 13.18 -15.86
C PHE A 108 -12.90 12.04 -16.43
N PHE A 109 -12.58 11.03 -15.62
CA PHE A 109 -11.72 9.91 -16.02
C PHE A 109 -12.44 8.56 -16.16
N THR A 110 -13.75 8.51 -16.14
CA THR A 110 -14.54 7.32 -16.51
C THR A 110 -14.61 7.15 -18.03
N MET A 111 -13.48 7.01 -18.67
CA MET A 111 -13.44 6.39 -19.99
C MET A 111 -13.62 4.89 -19.77
N HIS A 112 -14.74 4.33 -20.24
CA HIS A 112 -15.07 2.89 -20.23
C HIS A 112 -15.58 2.28 -18.90
N GLY A 113 -16.51 2.91 -18.20
CA GLY A 113 -17.49 2.16 -17.35
C GLY A 113 -16.99 1.37 -16.14
N LYS A 114 -15.70 1.30 -15.87
CA LYS A 114 -15.14 0.64 -14.67
C LYS A 114 -14.57 1.68 -13.71
N ALA A 115 -15.18 1.67 -12.58
CA ALA A 115 -15.07 2.60 -11.50
C ALA A 115 -13.67 2.77 -10.93
N GLY A 116 -13.22 4.00 -10.94
CA GLY A 116 -12.34 4.53 -9.91
C GLY A 116 -10.93 3.90 -9.86
N TRP A 117 -9.98 4.72 -9.53
CA TRP A 117 -8.62 4.30 -9.26
C TRP A 117 -8.63 3.38 -8.03
N GLN A 118 -8.25 2.12 -8.24
CA GLN A 118 -8.07 1.15 -7.17
C GLN A 118 -6.59 1.13 -6.79
N ILE A 119 -6.34 1.21 -5.50
CA ILE A 119 -5.03 0.94 -4.94
C ILE A 119 -5.05 -0.50 -4.45
N ARG A 120 -4.14 -1.31 -4.96
CA ARG A 120 -3.93 -2.68 -4.51
C ARG A 120 -2.47 -2.86 -4.15
N THR A 121 -2.22 -3.36 -2.96
CA THR A 121 -0.87 -3.65 -2.47
C THR A 121 -0.82 -5.06 -1.91
N ARG A 122 0.31 -5.73 -2.07
CA ARG A 122 0.53 -7.06 -1.51
C ARG A 122 1.84 -7.10 -0.76
N ALA A 123 1.77 -7.45 0.51
CA ALA A 123 2.93 -7.72 1.35
C ALA A 123 3.08 -9.23 1.55
N ARG A 124 4.31 -9.71 1.67
CA ARG A 124 4.61 -11.12 1.93
C ARG A 124 5.63 -11.23 3.05
N ALA A 125 5.45 -12.19 3.94
CA ALA A 125 6.41 -12.52 4.97
C ALA A 125 6.52 -14.04 5.12
N GLN A 126 7.73 -14.51 5.39
CA GLN A 126 7.96 -15.91 5.70
C GLN A 126 7.63 -16.16 7.18
N ILE A 127 6.91 -17.23 7.47
CA ILE A 127 6.59 -17.62 8.83
C ILE A 127 7.86 -18.13 9.48
N VAL A 128 8.29 -17.45 10.52
CA VAL A 128 9.50 -17.79 11.27
C VAL A 128 9.08 -18.23 12.69
N ASN A 129 9.43 -19.45 13.06
CA ASN A 129 9.26 -19.91 14.43
C ASN A 129 10.55 -19.63 15.22
N PRO A 130 10.58 -18.57 16.04
CA PRO A 130 11.80 -18.16 16.75
C PRO A 130 12.31 -19.24 17.70
N THR A 131 11.42 -20.04 18.29
CA THR A 131 11.78 -21.13 19.18
C THR A 131 12.54 -22.24 18.46
N LYS A 132 12.13 -22.58 17.22
CA LYS A 132 12.86 -23.57 16.41
C LYS A 132 14.24 -23.05 16.02
N MET A 133 14.37 -21.78 15.64
CA MET A 133 15.65 -21.17 15.28
C MET A 133 16.64 -21.18 16.46
N ILE A 134 16.18 -20.78 17.64
CA ILE A 134 17.03 -20.78 18.84
C ILE A 134 17.50 -22.20 19.18
N ARG A 135 16.62 -23.20 19.08
CA ARG A 135 16.99 -24.60 19.31
C ARG A 135 18.00 -25.11 18.28
N GLN A 136 17.80 -24.80 17.02
CA GLN A 136 18.74 -25.18 15.96
C GLN A 136 20.12 -24.56 16.14
N ASN A 137 20.18 -23.26 16.49
CA ASN A 137 21.45 -22.60 16.76
C ASN A 137 22.18 -23.22 17.96
N ARG A 138 21.46 -23.49 19.07
CA ARG A 138 22.08 -24.17 20.23
C ARG A 138 22.55 -25.57 19.90
N MET A 139 21.82 -26.33 19.09
CA MET A 139 22.30 -27.66 18.65
C MET A 139 23.55 -27.54 17.79
N ALA A 140 23.63 -26.54 16.89
CA ALA A 140 24.79 -26.31 16.06
C ALA A 140 26.03 -25.87 16.91
N GLU A 141 25.82 -25.01 17.90
CA GLU A 141 26.89 -24.62 18.84
C GLU A 141 27.41 -25.81 19.65
N ASN A 142 26.50 -26.65 20.16
CA ASN A 142 26.89 -27.86 20.93
C ASN A 142 27.62 -28.89 20.05
N MET A 143 27.27 -29.00 18.76
CA MET A 143 28.01 -29.87 17.83
C MET A 143 29.41 -29.34 17.55
N LEU A 144 29.55 -28.01 17.40
CA LEU A 144 30.84 -27.38 17.14
C LEU A 144 31.76 -27.45 18.37
N SER A 145 31.23 -27.28 19.56
CA SER A 145 31.99 -27.40 20.79
C SER A 145 32.44 -28.84 21.10
N GLY A 146 31.63 -29.85 20.70
CA GLY A 146 31.99 -31.26 20.86
C GLY A 146 32.98 -31.82 19.81
N LEU A 147 33.27 -31.06 18.74
CA LEU A 147 34.28 -31.41 17.73
C LEU A 147 35.68 -30.79 18.05
N GLY A 148 35.74 -29.96 19.08
CA GLY A 148 36.97 -29.26 19.48
C GLY A 148 37.72 -29.90 20.66
N GLU A 149 37.22 -31.00 21.20
CA GLU A 149 37.92 -31.89 22.16
C GLU A 149 38.39 -33.17 21.46
#